data_352cfc7a316adba9692a7d01c83432db
#
_entry.id   352cfc7a316adba9692a7d01c83432db
#
_cell.length_a   1.000
_cell.length_b   1.000
_cell.length_c   1.000
_cell.angle_alpha   90.00
_cell.angle_beta   90.00
_cell.angle_gamma   90.00
#
_symmetry.space_group_name_H-M   'P 1'
#
loop_
_entity.id
_entity.type
_entity.pdbx_description
1 polymer ?
#
loop_
_entity_poly.entity_id
_entity_poly.type
_entity_poly.pdbx_seq_one_letter_code
_entity_poly.pdbx_strand_id
1 'polypeptide(L)' 'MKIVVFGASRGVGLEVVKQALEAGHTVTAFVRSPEKFTIKDANLIVFKGDSMDADAVKKAIAGQEAVISALG' A
#
# COMPACT_ATOMS: atom_id res chain seq x y z
N MET A 1 8.58 6.52 8.55
CA MET A 1 8.49 6.96 7.13
C MET A 1 7.11 6.62 6.59
N LYS A 2 6.58 7.45 5.74
CA LYS A 2 5.30 7.19 5.05
C LYS A 2 5.57 6.53 3.71
N ILE A 3 5.05 5.32 3.54
CA ILE A 3 5.31 4.48 2.37
C ILE A 3 3.99 4.06 1.74
N VAL A 4 3.87 4.21 0.42
CA VAL A 4 2.76 3.62 -0.32
C VAL A 4 3.25 2.41 -1.11
N VAL A 5 2.48 1.32 -1.05
CA VAL A 5 2.80 0.06 -1.75
C VAL A 5 1.70 -0.26 -2.74
N PHE A 6 2.05 -0.32 -4.02
CA PHE A 6 1.16 -0.78 -5.08
C PHE A 6 1.32 -2.29 -5.26
N GLY A 7 0.23 -2.99 -5.52
CA GLY A 7 0.25 -4.46 -5.59
C GLY A 7 0.41 -5.10 -4.23
N ALA A 8 -0.18 -4.48 -3.20
CA ALA A 8 0.04 -4.85 -1.80
C ALA A 8 -0.73 -6.09 -1.34
N SER A 9 -1.70 -6.57 -2.11
CA SER A 9 -2.64 -7.59 -1.63
C SER A 9 -2.08 -9.02 -1.63
N ARG A 10 -0.96 -9.25 -2.29
CA ARG A 10 -0.37 -10.60 -2.36
C ARG A 10 1.09 -10.55 -2.80
N GLY A 11 1.76 -11.69 -2.66
CA GLY A 11 3.13 -11.87 -3.14
C GLY A 11 4.12 -10.93 -2.48
N VAL A 12 5.03 -10.39 -3.27
CA VAL A 12 6.09 -9.51 -2.78
C VAL A 12 5.51 -8.25 -2.15
N GLY A 13 4.45 -7.68 -2.73
CA GLY A 13 3.82 -6.48 -2.18
C GLY A 13 3.28 -6.68 -0.77
N LEU A 14 2.62 -7.81 -0.54
CA LEU A 14 2.11 -8.14 0.80
C LEU A 14 3.25 -8.28 1.80
N GLU A 15 4.33 -8.93 1.43
CA GLU A 15 5.49 -9.10 2.29
C GLU A 15 6.16 -7.78 2.62
N VAL A 16 6.27 -6.88 1.64
CA VAL A 16 6.79 -5.53 1.86
C VAL A 16 5.95 -4.77 2.87
N VAL A 17 4.62 -4.86 2.78
CA VAL A 17 3.73 -4.23 3.75
C VAL A 17 4.00 -4.74 5.16
N LYS A 18 4.08 -6.06 5.32
CA LYS A 18 4.34 -6.66 6.63
C LYS A 18 5.67 -6.18 7.22
N GLN A 19 6.73 -6.23 6.44
CA GLN A 19 8.06 -5.83 6.89
C GLN A 19 8.13 -4.34 7.22
N ALA A 20 7.50 -3.49 6.42
CA ALA A 20 7.47 -2.06 6.66
C ALA A 20 6.72 -1.73 7.95
N LEU A 21 5.61 -2.41 8.23
CA LEU A 21 4.88 -2.23 9.47
C LEU A 21 5.70 -2.67 10.68
N GLU A 22 6.41 -3.79 10.58
CA GLU A 22 7.30 -4.26 11.64
C GLU A 22 8.42 -3.27 11.93
N ALA A 23 8.89 -2.58 10.90
CA ALA A 23 9.93 -1.56 11.06
C ALA A 23 9.41 -0.23 11.60
N GLY A 24 8.12 -0.12 11.85
CA GLY A 24 7.52 1.08 12.45
C GLY A 24 7.10 2.15 11.45
N HIS A 25 7.05 1.84 10.18
CA HIS A 25 6.61 2.79 9.16
C HIS A 25 5.09 2.88 9.08
N THR A 26 4.59 4.03 8.62
CA THR A 26 3.18 4.18 8.25
C THR A 26 3.04 3.74 6.79
N VAL A 27 2.21 2.73 6.55
CA VAL A 27 2.08 2.12 5.23
C VAL A 27 0.69 2.35 4.66
N THR A 28 0.64 2.83 3.42
CA THR A 28 -0.59 2.89 2.63
C THR A 28 -0.56 1.74 1.64
N ALA A 29 -1.47 0.79 1.81
CA ALA A 29 -1.61 -0.34 0.90
C ALA A 29 -2.62 0.04 -0.19
N PHE A 30 -2.16 0.22 -1.41
CA PHE A 30 -3.00 0.53 -2.55
C PHE A 30 -3.50 -0.77 -3.16
N VAL A 31 -4.78 -1.06 -2.97
CA VAL A 31 -5.37 -2.34 -3.37
C VAL A 31 -6.68 -2.13 -4.12
N ARG A 32 -6.96 -3.03 -5.04
CA ARG A 32 -8.20 -2.98 -5.82
C ARG A 32 -9.39 -3.55 -5.06
N SER A 33 -9.14 -4.57 -4.25
CA SER A 33 -10.17 -5.29 -3.49
C SER A 33 -9.82 -5.30 -2.01
N PRO A 34 -10.11 -4.22 -1.27
CA PRO A 34 -9.76 -4.11 0.16
C PRO A 34 -10.32 -5.23 1.02
N GLU A 35 -11.46 -5.78 0.64
CA GLU A 35 -12.10 -6.87 1.37
C GLU A 35 -11.26 -8.16 1.41
N LYS A 36 -10.33 -8.30 0.49
CA LYS A 36 -9.40 -9.43 0.45
C LYS A 36 -8.12 -9.19 1.25
N PHE A 37 -7.94 -7.97 1.73
CA PHE A 37 -6.75 -7.59 2.45
C PHE A 37 -6.99 -7.79 3.95
N THR A 38 -6.25 -8.71 4.56
CA THR A 38 -6.55 -9.17 5.91
C THR A 38 -5.67 -8.58 7.01
N ILE A 39 -4.61 -7.87 6.64
CA ILE A 39 -3.71 -7.26 7.62
C ILE A 39 -4.40 -6.09 8.30
N LYS A 40 -4.31 -6.04 9.64
CA LYS A 40 -4.83 -4.93 10.44
C LYS A 40 -3.71 -4.42 11.32
N ASP A 41 -3.44 -3.13 11.26
CA ASP A 41 -2.40 -2.48 12.04
C ASP A 41 -2.75 -1.00 12.18
N ALA A 42 -2.43 -0.41 13.32
CA ALA A 42 -2.71 1.01 13.56
C ALA A 42 -1.98 1.93 12.59
N ASN A 43 -0.85 1.48 12.04
CA ASN A 43 -0.05 2.23 11.09
C ASN A 43 -0.33 1.87 9.62
N LEU A 44 -1.38 1.11 9.38
CA LEU A 44 -1.76 0.71 8.03
C LEU A 44 -3.00 1.47 7.57
N ILE A 45 -2.90 2.06 6.39
CA ILE A 45 -4.02 2.68 5.70
C ILE A 45 -4.28 1.87 4.44
N VAL A 46 -5.50 1.36 4.31
CA VAL A 46 -5.90 0.63 3.10
C VAL A 46 -6.58 1.61 2.16
N PHE A 47 -5.98 1.81 0.99
CA PHE A 47 -6.47 2.74 -0.03
C PHE A 47 -7.03 1.93 -1.19
N LYS A 48 -8.34 2.02 -1.40
CA LYS A 48 -8.98 1.34 -2.52
C LYS A 48 -8.75 2.14 -3.80
N GLY A 49 -8.18 1.49 -4.80
CA GLY A 49 -8.00 2.11 -6.10
C GLY A 49 -7.47 1.13 -7.13
N ASP A 50 -7.57 1.52 -8.39
CA ASP A 50 -7.02 0.78 -9.52
C ASP A 50 -5.75 1.48 -9.98
N SER A 51 -4.66 0.74 -10.18
CA SER A 51 -3.41 1.29 -10.67
C SER A 51 -3.53 1.90 -12.08
N MET A 52 -4.59 1.60 -12.80
CA MET A 52 -4.90 2.22 -14.09
C MET A 52 -5.59 3.58 -13.95
N ASP A 53 -6.05 3.92 -12.76
CA ASP A 53 -6.72 5.21 -12.50
C ASP A 53 -5.67 6.23 -12.04
N ALA A 54 -5.31 7.14 -12.93
CA ALA A 54 -4.28 8.14 -12.66
C ALA A 54 -4.63 9.05 -11.47
N ASP A 55 -5.90 9.41 -11.29
CA ASP A 55 -6.31 10.26 -10.19
C ASP A 55 -6.17 9.54 -8.84
N ALA A 56 -6.55 8.27 -8.79
CA ALA A 56 -6.40 7.47 -7.57
C ALA A 56 -4.92 7.30 -7.22
N VAL A 57 -4.07 7.06 -8.22
CA VAL A 57 -2.62 6.94 -8.02
C VAL A 57 -2.03 8.24 -7.47
N LYS A 58 -2.40 9.37 -8.05
CA LYS A 58 -1.94 10.69 -7.57
C LYS A 58 -2.33 10.94 -6.13
N LYS A 59 -3.56 10.61 -5.75
CA LYS A 59 -4.02 10.77 -4.37
C LYS A 59 -3.26 9.87 -3.41
N ALA A 60 -2.99 8.64 -3.82
CA ALA A 60 -2.26 7.68 -2.98
C ALA A 60 -0.81 8.10 -2.76
N ILE A 61 -0.18 8.70 -3.77
CA ILE A 61 1.22 9.13 -3.71
C ILE A 61 1.37 10.43 -2.91
N ALA A 62 0.36 11.27 -2.88
CA ALA A 62 0.43 12.56 -2.21
C ALA A 62 0.85 12.41 -0.74
N GLY A 63 1.89 13.13 -0.33
CA GLY A 63 2.40 13.11 1.04
C GLY A 63 3.22 11.87 1.41
N GLN A 64 3.45 10.96 0.49
CA GLN A 64 4.29 9.79 0.75
C GLN A 64 5.76 10.12 0.60
N GLU A 65 6.58 9.50 1.45
CA GLU A 65 8.03 9.66 1.40
C GLU A 65 8.70 8.62 0.51
N ALA A 66 8.06 7.47 0.31
CA ALA A 66 8.54 6.42 -0.59
C ALA A 66 7.38 5.76 -1.31
N VAL A 67 7.63 5.32 -2.54
CA VAL A 67 6.65 4.62 -3.37
C VAL A 67 7.27 3.29 -3.78
N ILE A 68 6.57 2.20 -3.47
CA ILE A 68 7.02 0.86 -3.84
C ILE A 68 5.98 0.24 -4.76
N SER A 69 6.42 -0.23 -5.91
CA SER A 69 5.56 -0.93 -6.86
C SER A 69 5.96 -2.39 -6.92
N ALA A 70 5.02 -3.26 -6.57
CA ALA A 70 5.18 -4.70 -6.66
C ALA A 70 4.22 -5.29 -7.70
N LEU A 71 3.82 -4.49 -8.66
CA LEU A 71 2.98 -4.93 -9.77
C LEU A 71 3.84 -5.74 -10.73
N GLY A 72 3.52 -6.98 -10.83
CA GLY A 72 4.26 -7.92 -11.67
C GLY A 72 3.80 -7.97 -13.11
#